data_42f8ac86b40ee36f070910e50628b73e
#
_entry.id   42f8ac86b40ee36f070910e50628b73e
#
_cell.length_a   1.000
_cell.length_b   1.000
_cell.length_c   1.000
_cell.angle_alpha   90.00
_cell.angle_beta   90.00
_cell.angle_gamma   90.00
#
_symmetry.space_group_name_H-M   'P 1'
#
loop_
_entity.id
_entity.type
_entity.pdbx_description
1 polymer ?
#
loop_
_entity_poly.entity_id
_entity_poly.type
_entity_poly.pdbx_seq_one_letter_code
_entity_poly.pdbx_strand_id
1 'polypeptide(L)'
;MYGTLDISTSGMVAQRTRLDVISANIANKGTLLDANGQYSPYRRRIAYFAAGNPDAASRSGQALGVHVAEIGQDQSPLTLKYAPNSPYADEAGYIRQPNVDTTTEQIDAMEAVRAYEANVAAAEATKQMLAQSLRLIT
;
A
#
# COMPACT_ATOMS: atom_id res chain seq x y z
N MET A 1 -22.47 -16.85 -0.25
CA MET A 1 -21.13 -17.42 -0.03
C MET A 1 -20.06 -16.88 -0.98
N TYR A 2 -20.34 -16.70 -2.29
CA TYR A 2 -19.35 -16.05 -3.20
C TYR A 2 -18.98 -14.62 -2.77
N GLY A 3 -19.91 -13.87 -2.19
CA GLY A 3 -19.65 -12.52 -1.74
C GLY A 3 -18.58 -12.41 -0.65
N THR A 4 -18.45 -13.39 0.24
CA THR A 4 -17.37 -13.40 1.26
C THR A 4 -16.00 -13.64 0.65
N LEU A 5 -15.92 -14.46 -0.40
CA LEU A 5 -14.67 -14.64 -1.17
C LEU A 5 -14.28 -13.36 -1.91
N ASP A 6 -15.24 -12.67 -2.53
CA ASP A 6 -14.99 -11.40 -3.20
C ASP A 6 -14.49 -10.33 -2.24
N ILE A 7 -15.06 -10.26 -1.02
CA ILE A 7 -14.61 -9.33 0.02
C ILE A 7 -13.16 -9.62 0.43
N SER A 8 -12.85 -10.88 0.77
CA SER A 8 -11.48 -11.27 1.16
C SER A 8 -10.49 -11.05 0.02
N THR A 9 -10.89 -11.34 -1.22
CA THR A 9 -10.04 -11.10 -2.40
C THR A 9 -9.75 -9.61 -2.60
N SER A 10 -10.76 -8.74 -2.43
CA SER A 10 -10.58 -7.30 -2.52
C SER A 10 -9.61 -6.78 -1.46
N GLY A 11 -9.71 -7.31 -0.22
CA GLY A 11 -8.76 -7.01 0.85
C GLY A 11 -7.33 -7.43 0.52
N MET A 12 -7.14 -8.63 -0.04
CA MET A 12 -5.81 -9.10 -0.48
C MET A 12 -5.22 -8.20 -1.57
N VAL A 13 -6.00 -7.81 -2.56
CA VAL A 13 -5.55 -6.91 -3.65
C VAL A 13 -5.17 -5.54 -3.10
N ALA A 14 -5.98 -4.97 -2.22
CA ALA A 14 -5.71 -3.68 -1.60
C ALA A 14 -4.41 -3.70 -0.77
N GLN A 15 -4.21 -4.73 0.06
CA GLN A 15 -3.00 -4.86 0.87
C GLN A 15 -1.75 -5.12 0.02
N ARG A 16 -1.87 -5.86 -1.08
CA ARG A 16 -0.77 -6.03 -2.03
C ARG A 16 -0.37 -4.70 -2.65
N THR A 17 -1.32 -3.90 -3.09
CA THR A 17 -1.04 -2.56 -3.62
C THR A 17 -0.36 -1.67 -2.56
N ARG A 18 -0.80 -1.75 -1.29
CA ARG A 18 -0.13 -1.04 -0.18
C ARG A 18 1.33 -1.48 -0.03
N LEU A 19 1.62 -2.79 -0.12
CA LEU A 19 2.99 -3.32 -0.07
C LEU A 19 3.85 -2.82 -1.24
N ASP A 20 3.28 -2.76 -2.44
CA ASP A 20 3.97 -2.23 -3.63
C ASP A 20 4.35 -0.76 -3.43
N VAL A 21 3.44 0.05 -2.88
CA VAL A 21 3.69 1.47 -2.56
C VAL A 21 4.77 1.62 -1.48
N ILE A 22 4.71 0.84 -0.42
CA ILE A 22 5.73 0.83 0.66
C ILE A 22 7.10 0.45 0.09
N SER A 23 7.16 -0.57 -0.75
CA SER A 23 8.40 -1.00 -1.41
C SER A 23 8.98 0.10 -2.30
N ALA A 24 8.12 0.81 -3.03
CA ALA A 24 8.52 1.97 -3.83
C ALA A 24 9.06 3.11 -2.95
N ASN A 25 8.44 3.39 -1.80
CA ASN A 25 8.92 4.40 -0.85
C ASN A 25 10.32 4.05 -0.33
N ILE A 26 10.54 2.80 0.10
CA ILE A 26 11.83 2.35 0.59
C ILE A 26 12.91 2.44 -0.50
N ALA A 27 12.57 1.99 -1.72
CA ALA A 27 13.49 2.02 -2.86
C ALA A 27 13.91 3.45 -3.24
N ASN A 28 13.00 4.42 -3.08
CA ASN A 28 13.24 5.82 -3.44
C ASN A 28 13.62 6.72 -2.26
N LYS A 29 13.95 6.16 -1.10
CA LYS A 29 14.36 6.93 0.08
C LYS A 29 15.52 7.90 -0.16
N GLY A 30 16.43 7.55 -1.06
CA GLY A 30 17.61 8.39 -1.42
C GLY A 30 17.46 9.11 -2.76
N THR A 31 16.32 9.04 -3.43
CA THR A 31 16.13 9.62 -4.76
C THR A 31 15.90 11.12 -4.68
N LEU A 32 16.84 11.90 -5.21
CA LEU A 32 16.85 13.37 -5.20
C LEU A 32 16.50 13.99 -6.55
N LEU A 33 16.58 13.22 -7.63
CA LEU A 33 16.37 13.69 -8.99
C LEU A 33 15.08 13.11 -9.57
N ASP A 34 14.41 13.88 -10.40
CA ASP A 34 13.28 13.40 -11.19
C ASP A 34 13.72 12.66 -12.46
N ALA A 35 12.77 12.20 -13.28
CA ALA A 35 13.02 11.51 -14.53
C ALA A 35 13.75 12.39 -15.57
N ASN A 36 13.74 13.72 -15.41
CA ASN A 36 14.41 14.69 -16.28
C ASN A 36 15.79 15.07 -15.77
N GLY A 37 16.26 14.49 -14.64
CA GLY A 37 17.52 14.80 -14.01
C GLY A 37 17.51 16.11 -13.22
N GLN A 38 16.35 16.70 -12.94
CA GLN A 38 16.22 17.91 -12.15
C GLN A 38 16.12 17.56 -10.66
N TYR A 39 16.60 18.46 -9.80
CA TYR A 39 16.52 18.31 -8.35
C TYR A 39 15.06 18.43 -7.89
N SER A 40 14.46 17.28 -7.64
CA SER A 40 13.09 17.14 -7.15
C SER A 40 13.03 15.88 -6.26
N PRO A 41 13.28 16.03 -4.94
CA PRO A 41 13.30 14.88 -4.05
C PRO A 41 11.97 14.10 -4.09
N TYR A 42 12.09 12.77 -4.08
CA TYR A 42 10.92 11.89 -4.05
C TYR A 42 10.04 12.21 -2.83
N ARG A 43 8.73 12.18 -3.00
CA ARG A 43 7.77 12.28 -1.91
C ARG A 43 7.16 10.94 -1.60
N ARG A 44 7.04 10.63 -0.31
CA ARG A 44 6.37 9.42 0.18
C ARG A 44 5.00 9.29 -0.48
N ARG A 45 4.69 8.09 -0.96
CA ARG A 45 3.36 7.77 -1.51
C ARG A 45 2.56 7.00 -0.48
N ILE A 46 1.25 7.21 -0.51
CA ILE A 46 0.29 6.57 0.38
C ILE A 46 -0.85 6.01 -0.46
N ALA A 47 -1.20 4.74 -0.24
CA ALA A 47 -2.38 4.14 -0.83
C ALA A 47 -3.60 4.44 0.06
N TYR A 48 -4.58 5.14 -0.47
CA TYR A 48 -5.84 5.44 0.20
C TYR A 48 -6.88 4.39 -0.16
N PHE A 49 -7.46 3.77 0.86
CA PHE A 49 -8.49 2.76 0.70
C PHE A 49 -9.88 3.39 0.79
N ALA A 50 -10.81 2.87 -0.01
CA ALA A 50 -12.20 3.21 0.06
C ALA A 50 -13.07 1.95 0.19
N ALA A 51 -14.20 2.08 0.86
CA ALA A 51 -15.16 0.99 1.01
C ALA A 51 -15.86 0.70 -0.32
N GLY A 52 -16.24 -0.56 -0.50
CA GLY A 52 -16.81 -1.06 -1.73
C GLY A 52 -15.75 -1.50 -2.74
N ASN A 53 -16.14 -2.37 -3.66
CA ASN A 53 -15.30 -2.78 -4.77
C ASN A 53 -16.15 -2.79 -6.05
N PRO A 54 -16.06 -1.76 -6.90
CA PRO A 54 -16.90 -1.67 -8.11
C PRO A 54 -16.65 -2.80 -9.11
N ASP A 55 -15.49 -3.44 -9.07
CA ASP A 55 -15.09 -4.52 -9.97
C ASP A 55 -15.48 -5.91 -9.45
N ALA A 56 -16.09 -6.01 -8.26
CA ALA A 56 -16.49 -7.28 -7.70
C ALA A 56 -17.67 -7.91 -8.47
N ALA A 57 -17.64 -9.23 -8.64
CA ALA A 57 -18.67 -9.98 -9.34
C ALA A 57 -19.99 -10.07 -8.54
N SER A 58 -19.93 -9.99 -7.21
CA SER A 58 -21.08 -10.10 -6.33
C SER A 58 -21.52 -8.73 -5.77
N ARG A 59 -22.83 -8.58 -5.51
CA ARG A 59 -23.38 -7.39 -4.84
C ARG A 59 -22.74 -7.15 -3.46
N SER A 60 -22.49 -8.23 -2.71
CA SER A 60 -21.84 -8.13 -1.40
C SER A 60 -20.39 -7.65 -1.52
N GLY A 61 -19.64 -8.12 -2.53
CA GLY A 61 -18.30 -7.64 -2.82
C GLY A 61 -18.31 -6.16 -3.24
N GLN A 62 -19.28 -5.74 -4.04
CA GLN A 62 -19.43 -4.34 -4.44
C GLN A 62 -19.74 -3.42 -3.26
N ALA A 63 -20.59 -3.84 -2.32
CA ALA A 63 -21.00 -3.02 -1.19
C ALA A 63 -20.04 -3.06 -0.01
N LEU A 64 -19.48 -4.23 0.30
CA LEU A 64 -18.72 -4.50 1.53
C LEU A 64 -17.23 -4.77 1.29
N GLY A 65 -16.79 -4.81 0.05
CA GLY A 65 -15.37 -4.95 -0.30
C GLY A 65 -14.56 -3.70 0.01
N VAL A 66 -13.33 -3.69 -0.44
CA VAL A 66 -12.40 -2.55 -0.35
C VAL A 66 -11.65 -2.41 -1.67
N HIS A 67 -11.32 -1.19 -2.04
CA HIS A 67 -10.44 -0.91 -3.18
C HIS A 67 -9.49 0.22 -2.86
N VAL A 68 -8.41 0.33 -3.63
CA VAL A 68 -7.52 1.47 -3.58
C VAL A 68 -8.14 2.59 -4.42
N ALA A 69 -8.60 3.64 -3.74
CA ALA A 69 -9.22 4.79 -4.42
C ALA A 69 -8.19 5.65 -5.13
N GLU A 70 -7.04 5.85 -4.48
CA GLU A 70 -5.99 6.73 -4.97
C GLU A 70 -4.63 6.35 -4.35
N ILE A 71 -3.55 6.61 -5.09
CA ILE A 71 -2.19 6.64 -4.57
C ILE A 71 -1.73 8.10 -4.57
N GLY A 72 -1.86 8.74 -3.42
CA GLY A 72 -1.49 10.14 -3.22
C GLY A 72 -0.06 10.31 -2.73
N GLN A 73 0.38 11.58 -2.69
CA GLN A 73 1.68 11.97 -2.13
C GLN A 73 1.49 12.57 -0.74
N ASP A 74 2.36 12.19 0.18
CA ASP A 74 2.43 12.80 1.50
C ASP A 74 2.99 14.23 1.38
N GLN A 75 2.21 15.21 1.82
CA GLN A 75 2.56 16.63 1.77
C GLN A 75 3.41 17.08 2.97
N SER A 76 3.77 16.17 3.86
CA SER A 76 4.66 16.46 4.99
C SER A 76 5.99 17.06 4.52
N PRO A 77 6.63 17.92 5.33
CA PRO A 77 7.89 18.52 4.97
C PRO A 77 8.96 17.47 4.62
N LEU A 78 9.76 17.77 3.61
CA LEU A 78 10.93 16.94 3.26
C LEU A 78 11.97 16.99 4.39
N THR A 79 12.69 15.91 4.57
CA THR A 79 13.74 15.80 5.58
C THR A 79 14.96 16.65 5.18
N LEU A 80 15.47 17.47 6.09
CA LEU A 80 16.69 18.24 5.89
C LEU A 80 17.90 17.42 6.33
N LYS A 81 18.91 17.36 5.48
CA LYS A 81 20.22 16.73 5.78
C LYS A 81 21.34 17.72 5.53
N TYR A 82 22.24 17.84 6.50
CA TYR A 82 23.45 18.64 6.34
C TYR A 82 24.45 17.95 5.42
N ALA A 83 24.70 18.52 4.25
CA ALA A 83 25.64 18.03 3.25
C ALA A 83 26.21 19.21 2.43
N PRO A 84 27.13 20.01 3.01
CA PRO A 84 27.62 21.24 2.38
C PRO A 84 28.40 21.00 1.08
N ASN A 85 28.93 19.79 0.88
CA ASN A 85 29.65 19.41 -0.33
C ASN A 85 28.74 18.92 -1.46
N SER A 86 27.42 18.87 -1.23
CA SER A 86 26.47 18.44 -2.26
C SER A 86 26.23 19.55 -3.28
N PRO A 87 26.15 19.24 -4.59
CA PRO A 87 25.79 20.22 -5.61
C PRO A 87 24.36 20.79 -5.44
N TYR A 88 23.55 20.16 -4.61
CA TYR A 88 22.16 20.55 -4.32
C TYR A 88 21.99 21.20 -2.94
N ALA A 89 23.10 21.51 -2.25
CA ALA A 89 23.07 22.18 -0.97
C ALA A 89 22.60 23.63 -1.12
N ASP A 90 21.80 24.09 -0.15
CA ASP A 90 21.44 25.50 -0.02
C ASP A 90 22.59 26.33 0.57
N GLU A 91 22.40 27.64 0.73
CA GLU A 91 23.41 28.55 1.31
C GLU A 91 23.82 28.17 2.73
N ALA A 92 22.97 27.47 3.47
CA ALA A 92 23.23 26.97 4.82
C ALA A 92 23.87 25.57 4.83
N GLY A 93 24.08 24.94 3.67
CA GLY A 93 24.68 23.62 3.53
C GLY A 93 23.73 22.46 3.74
N TYR A 94 22.42 22.68 3.66
CA TYR A 94 21.40 21.63 3.79
C TYR A 94 20.85 21.21 2.43
N ILE A 95 20.54 19.91 2.31
CA ILE A 95 19.77 19.35 1.19
C ILE A 95 18.43 18.84 1.69
N ARG A 96 17.42 18.90 0.84
CA ARG A 96 16.12 18.27 1.09
C ARG A 96 16.15 16.83 0.59
N GLN A 97 15.77 15.90 1.44
CA GLN A 97 15.65 14.47 1.12
C GLN A 97 14.19 14.04 1.19
N PRO A 98 13.84 12.90 0.56
CA PRO A 98 12.50 12.33 0.67
C PRO A 98 12.03 12.21 2.12
N ASN A 99 10.75 12.45 2.34
CA ASN A 99 10.07 12.32 3.63
C ASN A 99 9.71 10.85 3.94
N VAL A 100 10.61 9.92 3.66
CA VAL A 100 10.44 8.48 3.88
C VAL A 100 11.24 8.06 5.10
N ASP A 101 10.55 7.61 6.14
CA ASP A 101 11.17 6.95 7.28
C ASP A 101 11.08 5.42 7.12
N THR A 102 12.24 4.78 7.03
CA THR A 102 12.34 3.33 6.80
C THR A 102 11.68 2.53 7.91
N THR A 103 11.79 2.99 9.16
CA THR A 103 11.21 2.28 10.31
C THR A 103 9.69 2.27 10.22
N THR A 104 9.10 3.43 9.92
CA THR A 104 7.65 3.55 9.71
C THR A 104 7.19 2.70 8.54
N GLU A 105 7.90 2.72 7.40
CA GLU A 105 7.56 1.90 6.24
C GLU A 105 7.65 0.40 6.54
N GLN A 106 8.63 -0.03 7.33
CA GLN A 106 8.75 -1.45 7.74
C GLN A 106 7.59 -1.88 8.65
N ILE A 107 7.16 -1.03 9.57
CA ILE A 107 6.00 -1.30 10.44
C ILE A 107 4.73 -1.39 9.60
N ASP A 108 4.54 -0.44 8.69
CA ASP A 108 3.40 -0.43 7.76
C ASP A 108 3.39 -1.68 6.86
N ALA A 109 4.56 -2.14 6.40
CA ALA A 109 4.69 -3.37 5.63
C ALA A 109 4.29 -4.60 6.45
N MET A 110 4.74 -4.69 7.70
CA MET A 110 4.36 -5.80 8.60
C MET A 110 2.85 -5.83 8.85
N GLU A 111 2.23 -4.67 9.05
CA GLU A 111 0.78 -4.56 9.21
C GLU A 111 0.03 -5.01 7.95
N ALA A 112 0.48 -4.56 6.77
CA ALA A 112 -0.12 -4.95 5.49
C ALA A 112 0.00 -6.46 5.22
N VAL A 113 1.15 -7.08 5.55
CA VAL A 113 1.34 -8.53 5.45
C VAL A 113 0.37 -9.28 6.36
N ARG A 114 0.25 -8.86 7.62
CA ARG A 114 -0.70 -9.50 8.56
C ARG A 114 -2.14 -9.39 8.10
N ALA A 115 -2.52 -8.22 7.58
CA ALA A 115 -3.86 -8.03 7.03
C ALA A 115 -4.09 -8.87 5.76
N TYR A 116 -3.10 -9.03 4.91
CA TYR A 116 -3.14 -9.92 3.76
C TYR A 116 -3.34 -11.37 4.19
N GLU A 117 -2.53 -11.88 5.12
CA GLU A 117 -2.62 -13.24 5.66
C GLU A 117 -3.97 -13.53 6.31
N ALA A 118 -4.53 -12.56 7.05
CA ALA A 118 -5.86 -12.69 7.63
C ALA A 118 -6.95 -12.86 6.55
N ASN A 119 -6.86 -12.12 5.44
CA ASN A 119 -7.78 -12.28 4.31
C ASN A 119 -7.61 -13.63 3.61
N VAL A 120 -6.38 -14.14 3.48
CA VAL A 120 -6.11 -15.49 2.95
C VAL A 120 -6.76 -16.54 3.84
N ALA A 121 -6.57 -16.48 5.16
CA ALA A 121 -7.17 -17.42 6.10
C ALA A 121 -8.70 -17.39 6.06
N ALA A 122 -9.30 -16.20 5.95
CA ALA A 122 -10.75 -16.03 5.79
C ALA A 122 -11.28 -16.65 4.49
N ALA A 123 -10.55 -16.48 3.39
CA ALA A 123 -10.90 -17.08 2.10
C ALA A 123 -10.82 -18.61 2.14
N GLU A 124 -9.77 -19.17 2.76
CA GLU A 124 -9.62 -20.61 2.94
C GLU A 124 -10.73 -21.20 3.82
N ALA A 125 -11.06 -20.56 4.94
CA ALA A 125 -12.16 -20.99 5.79
C ALA A 125 -13.50 -21.00 5.03
N THR A 126 -13.74 -19.99 4.21
CA THR A 126 -14.94 -19.91 3.37
C THR A 126 -14.98 -21.04 2.35
N LYS A 127 -13.87 -21.36 1.69
CA LYS A 127 -13.76 -22.50 0.77
C LYS A 127 -14.05 -23.84 1.46
N GLN A 128 -13.53 -24.05 2.67
CA GLN A 128 -13.78 -25.26 3.45
C GLN A 128 -15.26 -25.39 3.83
N MET A 129 -15.90 -24.31 4.27
CA MET A 129 -17.35 -24.31 4.54
C MET A 129 -18.17 -24.64 3.31
N LEU A 130 -17.81 -24.10 2.14
CA LEU A 130 -18.44 -24.41 0.86
C LEU A 130 -18.30 -25.91 0.52
N ALA A 131 -17.10 -26.47 0.66
CA ALA A 131 -16.86 -27.88 0.38
C ALA A 131 -17.64 -28.81 1.29
N GLN A 132 -17.77 -28.47 2.59
CA GLN A 132 -18.58 -29.22 3.55
C GLN A 132 -20.06 -29.10 3.22
N SER A 133 -20.57 -27.92 2.87
CA SER A 133 -21.97 -27.73 2.50
C SER A 133 -22.36 -28.57 1.28
N LEU A 134 -21.46 -28.64 0.28
CA LEU A 134 -21.70 -29.49 -0.90
C LEU A 134 -21.74 -30.98 -0.57
N ARG A 135 -20.91 -31.45 0.38
CA ARG A 135 -20.96 -32.87 0.84
C ARG A 135 -22.21 -33.24 1.61
N LEU A 136 -22.90 -32.26 2.21
CA LEU A 136 -24.15 -32.51 2.93
C LEU A 136 -25.38 -32.60 2.00
N ILE A 137 -25.23 -32.12 0.77
CA ILE A 137 -26.30 -32.11 -0.23
C ILE A 137 -26.22 -33.32 -1.17
N THR A 138 -25.08 -33.99 -1.21
CA THR A 138 -24.88 -35.23 -1.95
C THR A 138 -24.98 -36.45 -1.06
#